data_7fca9e7c7cf65cc9dc18c431739fcd12
#
_entry.id   7fca9e7c7cf65cc9dc18c431739fcd12
#
_cell.length_a   1.000
_cell.length_b   1.000
_cell.length_c   1.000
_cell.angle_alpha   90.00
_cell.angle_beta   90.00
_cell.angle_gamma   90.00
#
_symmetry.space_group_name_H-M   'P 1'
#
loop_
_entity.id
_entity.type
_entity.pdbx_description
1 polymer ?
#
loop_
_entity_poly.entity_id
_entity_poly.type
_entity_poly.pdbx_seq_one_letter_code
_entity_poly.pdbx_strand_id
1 'polypeptide(L)'
;MSEFTFTRADYQAFDQRGLRVPGLRDTRTLARGSRIEAPTSILSVVTPGAFLDVGAFCNLSGGTINNVRFGRYCSVASGVIVGAHEHPTDWLTSSRTAYYPQVNGWDELMAGPDAASIHKRKRPFPSSCPITEIGPDVWIGQGAFIKSGLTVGAGSIIGARAVVIRDVPPYSIVVGTGRILRLRFPEPVVERLLALQWWRYSIYDLFDAPFDRIEEALDVIEAKVASGAVAPYAGVEILPDDLCNPAALVAKLPTAPLARAS
;
A
#
# COMPACT_ATOMS: atom_id res chain seq x y z
N MET A 1 6.46 18.62 -6.13
CA MET A 1 5.29 17.70 -6.01
C MET A 1 4.11 18.44 -6.62
N SER A 2 3.47 17.82 -7.61
CA SER A 2 2.30 18.41 -8.25
C SER A 2 1.08 18.18 -7.35
N GLU A 3 0.29 19.23 -7.13
CA GLU A 3 -0.92 19.15 -6.29
C GLU A 3 -2.11 18.73 -7.16
N PHE A 4 -2.96 17.84 -6.63
CA PHE A 4 -4.16 17.37 -7.30
C PHE A 4 -5.40 17.49 -6.41
N THR A 5 -6.55 17.71 -7.04
CA THR A 5 -7.86 17.75 -6.38
C THR A 5 -8.89 17.08 -7.27
N PHE A 6 -9.87 16.40 -6.69
CA PHE A 6 -10.92 15.69 -7.42
C PHE A 6 -12.29 16.18 -7.01
N THR A 7 -13.17 16.33 -7.97
CA THR A 7 -14.60 16.54 -7.77
C THR A 7 -15.31 15.21 -7.54
N ARG A 8 -16.58 15.28 -7.11
CA ARG A 8 -17.43 14.09 -7.00
C ARG A 8 -17.60 13.36 -8.33
N ALA A 9 -17.68 14.13 -9.43
CA ALA A 9 -17.82 13.57 -10.78
C ALA A 9 -16.55 12.81 -11.20
N ASP A 10 -15.37 13.32 -10.85
CA ASP A 10 -14.11 12.64 -11.14
C ASP A 10 -14.05 11.28 -10.42
N TYR A 11 -14.39 11.22 -9.13
CA TYR A 11 -14.44 9.95 -8.39
C TYR A 11 -15.42 8.95 -9.01
N GLN A 12 -16.59 9.40 -9.47
CA GLN A 12 -17.56 8.54 -10.15
C GLN A 12 -17.01 8.01 -11.49
N ALA A 13 -16.35 8.86 -12.26
CA ALA A 13 -15.74 8.46 -13.52
C ALA A 13 -14.58 7.47 -13.32
N PHE A 14 -13.76 7.65 -12.29
CA PHE A 14 -12.69 6.74 -11.95
C PHE A 14 -13.23 5.38 -11.49
N ASP A 15 -14.24 5.37 -10.61
CA ASP A 15 -14.84 4.14 -10.06
C ASP A 15 -15.43 3.26 -11.19
N GLN A 16 -16.10 3.86 -12.16
CA GLN A 16 -16.62 3.17 -13.35
C GLN A 16 -15.54 2.52 -14.20
N ARG A 17 -14.29 2.89 -14.02
CA ARG A 17 -13.12 2.40 -14.76
C ARG A 17 -12.14 1.61 -13.91
N GLY A 18 -12.59 1.13 -12.74
CA GLY A 18 -11.80 0.28 -11.86
C GLY A 18 -10.76 1.01 -11.01
N LEU A 19 -10.83 2.35 -10.92
CA LEU A 19 -9.96 3.14 -10.04
C LEU A 19 -10.79 3.79 -8.94
N ARG A 20 -10.75 3.25 -7.72
CA ARG A 20 -11.47 3.79 -6.58
C ARG A 20 -10.51 4.39 -5.57
N VAL A 21 -10.41 5.73 -5.51
CA VAL A 21 -9.37 6.43 -4.73
C VAL A 21 -9.88 7.50 -3.76
N PRO A 22 -10.99 7.29 -3.02
CA PRO A 22 -11.45 8.29 -2.05
C PRO A 22 -10.45 8.56 -0.92
N GLY A 23 -9.55 7.62 -0.62
CA GLY A 23 -8.49 7.81 0.37
C GLY A 23 -7.46 8.87 -0.02
N LEU A 24 -7.41 9.28 -1.29
CA LEU A 24 -6.55 10.36 -1.76
C LEU A 24 -7.20 11.75 -1.62
N ARG A 25 -8.43 11.86 -1.10
CA ARG A 25 -9.19 13.13 -1.02
C ARG A 25 -8.39 14.26 -0.37
N ASP A 26 -7.76 13.98 0.75
CA ASP A 26 -7.04 14.97 1.56
C ASP A 26 -5.51 14.87 1.36
N THR A 27 -5.06 13.95 0.51
CA THR A 27 -3.62 13.73 0.26
C THR A 27 -3.00 14.85 -0.57
N ARG A 28 -3.68 15.30 -1.62
CA ARG A 28 -3.30 16.36 -2.56
C ARG A 28 -1.96 16.21 -3.27
N THR A 29 -0.98 15.55 -2.65
CA THR A 29 0.35 15.34 -3.22
C THR A 29 0.88 13.97 -2.87
N LEU A 30 1.60 13.35 -3.81
CA LEU A 30 2.37 12.13 -3.58
C LEU A 30 3.86 12.39 -3.85
N ALA A 31 4.74 11.63 -3.22
CA ALA A 31 6.16 11.72 -3.48
C ALA A 31 6.48 11.32 -4.92
N ARG A 32 7.58 11.86 -5.44
CA ARG A 32 8.12 11.47 -6.75
C ARG A 32 8.44 9.96 -6.76
N GLY A 33 8.09 9.27 -7.84
CA GLY A 33 8.26 7.83 -7.98
C GLY A 33 7.09 7.01 -7.42
N SER A 34 6.05 7.67 -6.87
CA SER A 34 4.79 7.00 -6.56
C SER A 34 4.12 6.48 -7.82
N ARG A 35 3.37 5.38 -7.68
CA ARG A 35 2.67 4.73 -8.77
C ARG A 35 1.42 4.03 -8.26
N ILE A 36 0.36 4.08 -9.03
CA ILE A 36 -0.86 3.30 -8.80
C ILE A 36 -1.17 2.52 -10.06
N GLU A 37 -1.36 1.22 -9.94
CA GLU A 37 -1.75 0.36 -11.07
C GLU A 37 -3.26 0.05 -10.97
N ALA A 38 -4.00 0.37 -12.02
CA ALA A 38 -5.42 0.03 -12.11
C ALA A 38 -5.63 -1.40 -12.66
N PRO A 39 -6.72 -2.12 -12.23
CA PRO A 39 -7.75 -1.68 -11.31
C PRO A 39 -7.29 -1.79 -9.85
N THR A 40 -7.67 -0.83 -9.01
CA THR A 40 -7.37 -0.86 -7.57
C THR A 40 -8.35 0.02 -6.77
N SER A 41 -8.50 -0.28 -5.47
CA SER A 41 -9.33 0.47 -4.54
C SER A 41 -8.51 0.95 -3.34
N ILE A 42 -8.43 2.27 -3.13
CA ILE A 42 -7.68 2.92 -2.06
C ILE A 42 -8.62 3.79 -1.24
N LEU A 43 -9.18 3.23 -0.17
CA LEU A 43 -10.00 3.93 0.81
C LEU A 43 -9.19 4.34 2.06
N SER A 44 -7.99 3.76 2.22
CA SER A 44 -7.06 4.14 3.29
C SER A 44 -6.58 5.58 3.09
N VAL A 45 -6.52 6.33 4.18
CA VAL A 45 -5.98 7.70 4.19
C VAL A 45 -4.47 7.64 3.93
N VAL A 46 -4.02 8.31 2.88
CA VAL A 46 -2.61 8.41 2.52
C VAL A 46 -2.05 9.71 3.07
N THR A 47 -0.93 9.65 3.77
CA THR A 47 -0.27 10.85 4.30
C THR A 47 0.14 11.79 3.15
N PRO A 48 -0.19 13.09 3.20
CA PRO A 48 0.24 14.05 2.18
C PRO A 48 1.75 14.02 1.94
N GLY A 49 2.16 13.94 0.67
CA GLY A 49 3.57 13.87 0.28
C GLY A 49 4.25 12.52 0.52
N ALA A 50 3.53 11.51 0.98
CA ALA A 50 4.09 10.17 1.14
C ALA A 50 4.38 9.49 -0.21
N PHE A 51 5.33 8.57 -0.19
CA PHE A 51 5.53 7.61 -1.26
C PHE A 51 4.42 6.55 -1.22
N LEU A 52 3.81 6.29 -2.37
CA LEU A 52 2.77 5.28 -2.53
C LEU A 52 2.98 4.52 -3.85
N ASP A 53 3.23 3.23 -3.76
CA ASP A 53 3.23 2.33 -4.92
C ASP A 53 2.20 1.22 -4.64
N VAL A 54 1.18 1.09 -5.49
CA VAL A 54 0.11 0.11 -5.31
C VAL A 54 -0.10 -0.66 -6.59
N GLY A 55 0.09 -1.98 -6.53
CA GLY A 55 -0.19 -2.89 -7.63
C GLY A 55 -1.68 -3.05 -7.90
N ALA A 56 -2.02 -3.57 -9.07
CA ALA A 56 -3.39 -3.84 -9.48
C ALA A 56 -4.10 -4.85 -8.55
N PHE A 57 -5.43 -4.82 -8.59
CA PHE A 57 -6.32 -5.72 -7.84
C PHE A 57 -6.20 -5.60 -6.31
N CYS A 58 -5.65 -4.49 -5.81
CA CYS A 58 -5.61 -4.21 -4.38
C CYS A 58 -6.93 -3.63 -3.87
N ASN A 59 -7.32 -4.04 -2.66
CA ASN A 59 -8.43 -3.47 -1.92
C ASN A 59 -7.97 -2.96 -0.55
N LEU A 60 -7.69 -1.66 -0.46
CA LEU A 60 -7.24 -1.00 0.77
C LEU A 60 -8.45 -0.33 1.43
N SER A 61 -9.15 -1.06 2.32
CA SER A 61 -10.49 -0.69 2.82
C SER A 61 -10.52 0.37 3.90
N GLY A 62 -9.39 0.94 4.31
CA GLY A 62 -9.34 2.03 5.30
C GLY A 62 -8.12 1.97 6.21
N GLY A 63 -8.04 2.92 7.16
CA GLY A 63 -6.85 3.11 8.00
C GLY A 63 -5.91 4.17 7.44
N THR A 64 -4.65 4.18 7.90
CA THR A 64 -3.65 5.18 7.51
C THR A 64 -2.41 4.49 6.95
N ILE A 65 -1.94 4.96 5.80
CA ILE A 65 -0.73 4.45 5.14
C ILE A 65 0.24 5.60 4.84
N ASN A 66 1.52 5.33 5.05
CA ASN A 66 2.58 6.30 4.86
C ASN A 66 3.84 5.60 4.37
N ASN A 67 4.41 6.03 3.24
CA ASN A 67 5.58 5.47 2.61
C ASN A 67 5.50 3.94 2.45
N VAL A 68 4.65 3.47 1.56
CA VAL A 68 4.36 2.04 1.38
C VAL A 68 4.40 1.65 -0.08
N ARG A 69 4.92 0.45 -0.35
CA ARG A 69 4.71 -0.29 -1.60
C ARG A 69 3.83 -1.51 -1.31
N PHE A 70 2.76 -1.65 -2.04
CA PHE A 70 1.92 -2.85 -2.09
C PHE A 70 2.11 -3.57 -3.42
N GLY A 71 2.41 -4.86 -3.37
CA GLY A 71 2.30 -5.74 -4.53
C GLY A 71 0.84 -5.87 -4.98
N ARG A 72 0.61 -6.58 -6.08
CA ARG A 72 -0.76 -6.85 -6.58
C ARG A 72 -1.55 -7.73 -5.62
N TYR A 73 -2.88 -7.68 -5.68
CA TYR A 73 -3.83 -8.56 -4.97
C TYR A 73 -3.83 -8.40 -3.44
N CYS A 74 -3.33 -7.30 -2.91
CA CYS A 74 -3.38 -7.06 -1.47
C CYS A 74 -4.79 -6.73 -1.00
N SER A 75 -5.18 -7.31 0.14
CA SER A 75 -6.43 -7.02 0.84
C SER A 75 -6.13 -6.44 2.21
N VAL A 76 -6.49 -5.18 2.43
CA VAL A 76 -6.24 -4.46 3.69
C VAL A 76 -7.56 -4.05 4.31
N ALA A 77 -7.82 -4.55 5.52
CA ALA A 77 -9.04 -4.25 6.26
C ALA A 77 -9.01 -2.84 6.87
N SER A 78 -10.14 -2.39 7.41
CA SER A 78 -10.27 -1.08 8.05
C SER A 78 -9.41 -0.93 9.30
N GLY A 79 -8.99 0.31 9.61
CA GLY A 79 -8.25 0.64 10.83
C GLY A 79 -6.78 0.18 10.83
N VAL A 80 -6.27 -0.33 9.72
CA VAL A 80 -4.86 -0.73 9.59
C VAL A 80 -3.96 0.51 9.57
N ILE A 81 -2.83 0.44 10.26
CA ILE A 81 -1.81 1.49 10.26
C ILE A 81 -0.52 0.91 9.69
N VAL A 82 0.00 1.50 8.62
CA VAL A 82 1.29 1.14 8.03
C VAL A 82 2.18 2.36 7.92
N GLY A 83 3.42 2.25 8.39
CA GLY A 83 4.42 3.31 8.23
C GLY A 83 4.21 4.50 9.17
N ALA A 84 3.81 4.26 10.42
CA ALA A 84 3.69 5.31 11.42
C ALA A 84 5.05 5.97 11.72
N HIS A 85 5.00 7.27 12.05
CA HIS A 85 6.18 8.01 12.50
C HIS A 85 6.68 7.51 13.86
N GLU A 86 7.99 7.56 14.04
CA GLU A 86 8.65 7.27 15.30
C GLU A 86 9.19 8.55 15.94
N HIS A 87 9.54 8.47 17.21
CA HIS A 87 10.15 9.53 17.99
C HIS A 87 11.49 9.04 18.54
N PRO A 88 12.43 9.95 18.87
CA PRO A 88 13.68 9.56 19.50
C PRO A 88 13.41 8.91 20.86
N THR A 89 14.06 7.77 21.11
CA THR A 89 13.88 6.96 22.32
C THR A 89 15.02 7.19 23.34
N ASP A 90 16.11 7.80 22.91
CA ASP A 90 17.37 8.01 23.65
C ASP A 90 17.71 9.50 23.86
N TRP A 91 16.81 10.42 23.50
CA TRP A 91 16.98 11.85 23.76
C TRP A 91 16.41 12.23 25.13
N LEU A 92 16.78 13.44 25.61
CA LEU A 92 16.19 14.04 26.82
C LEU A 92 14.65 14.03 26.79
N THR A 93 14.08 14.20 25.61
CA THR A 93 12.64 14.17 25.38
C THR A 93 12.32 13.51 24.06
N SER A 94 11.26 12.74 24.02
CA SER A 94 10.67 12.20 22.78
C SER A 94 9.80 13.21 22.05
N SER A 95 9.61 14.41 22.60
CA SER A 95 8.74 15.44 22.02
C SER A 95 9.21 15.87 20.63
N ARG A 96 8.26 15.98 19.70
CA ARG A 96 8.50 16.50 18.35
C ARG A 96 9.14 17.89 18.35
N THR A 97 8.86 18.72 19.35
CA THR A 97 9.43 20.05 19.50
C THR A 97 10.97 20.08 19.56
N ALA A 98 11.60 18.98 20.00
CA ALA A 98 13.05 18.88 20.09
C ALA A 98 13.77 18.84 18.74
N TYR A 99 13.12 18.29 17.70
CA TYR A 99 13.69 18.16 16.35
C TYR A 99 12.90 18.89 15.27
N TYR A 100 11.69 19.34 15.59
CA TYR A 100 10.84 20.18 14.76
C TYR A 100 10.22 21.29 15.60
N PRO A 101 11.04 22.30 16.04
CA PRO A 101 10.61 23.31 16.99
C PRO A 101 9.43 24.16 16.52
N GLN A 102 9.28 24.35 15.20
CA GLN A 102 8.18 25.10 14.57
C GLN A 102 6.82 24.36 14.57
N VAL A 103 6.71 23.23 15.27
CA VAL A 103 5.44 22.51 15.37
C VAL A 103 4.36 23.42 15.96
N ASN A 104 3.24 23.55 15.25
CA ASN A 104 2.10 24.38 15.63
C ASN A 104 2.42 25.88 15.90
N GLY A 105 3.57 26.39 15.45
CA GLY A 105 4.00 27.77 15.70
C GLY A 105 4.38 28.07 17.15
N TRP A 106 4.64 27.05 17.96
CA TRP A 106 4.94 27.24 19.38
C TRP A 106 6.28 27.94 19.64
N ASP A 107 7.24 27.76 18.75
CA ASP A 107 8.53 28.44 18.81
C ASP A 107 8.39 29.96 18.68
N GLU A 108 7.56 30.44 17.76
CA GLU A 108 7.28 31.88 17.63
C GLU A 108 6.52 32.42 18.84
N LEU A 109 5.56 31.66 19.37
CA LEU A 109 4.79 32.04 20.56
C LEU A 109 5.66 32.16 21.79
N MET A 110 6.63 31.25 21.96
CA MET A 110 7.43 31.16 23.20
C MET A 110 8.75 31.88 23.12
N ALA A 111 9.38 31.95 21.97
CA ALA A 111 10.72 32.56 21.79
C ALA A 111 10.69 33.85 20.97
N GLY A 112 9.58 34.24 20.37
CA GLY A 112 9.44 35.45 19.58
C GLY A 112 10.58 35.63 18.56
N PRO A 113 11.34 36.77 18.62
CA PRO A 113 12.45 37.04 17.69
C PRO A 113 13.57 35.99 17.73
N ASP A 114 13.73 35.26 18.83
CA ASP A 114 14.76 34.23 18.99
C ASP A 114 14.42 32.87 18.32
N ALA A 115 13.20 32.70 17.79
CA ALA A 115 12.75 31.44 17.14
C ALA A 115 13.74 31.00 16.06
N ALA A 116 14.23 31.91 15.22
CA ALA A 116 15.21 31.59 14.16
C ALA A 116 16.54 31.03 14.73
N SER A 117 16.95 31.46 15.90
CA SER A 117 18.14 30.96 16.59
C SER A 117 17.92 29.53 17.11
N ILE A 118 16.72 29.21 17.57
CA ILE A 118 16.34 27.87 18.00
C ILE A 118 16.41 26.90 16.80
N HIS A 119 15.90 27.30 15.63
CA HIS A 119 15.94 26.49 14.42
C HIS A 119 17.38 26.14 13.99
N LYS A 120 18.33 27.05 14.13
CA LYS A 120 19.74 26.82 13.80
C LYS A 120 20.42 25.81 14.74
N ARG A 121 19.94 25.69 15.97
CA ARG A 121 20.52 24.83 17.02
C ARG A 121 19.85 23.47 17.14
N LYS A 122 18.70 23.27 16.46
CA LYS A 122 17.99 21.98 16.49
C LYS A 122 18.86 20.82 15.98
N ARG A 123 18.74 19.68 16.61
CA ARG A 123 19.35 18.46 16.13
C ARG A 123 18.41 17.77 15.12
N PRO A 124 18.92 17.31 13.97
CA PRO A 124 18.08 16.56 13.04
C PRO A 124 17.70 15.21 13.64
N PHE A 125 16.43 14.84 13.49
CA PHE A 125 15.93 13.49 13.70
C PHE A 125 15.32 13.02 12.37
N PRO A 126 15.57 11.78 11.94
CA PRO A 126 14.98 11.26 10.71
C PRO A 126 13.45 11.30 10.82
N SER A 127 12.84 12.29 10.17
CA SER A 127 11.38 12.45 10.16
C SER A 127 10.71 11.68 9.03
N SER A 128 11.50 11.14 8.08
CA SER A 128 11.00 10.33 6.99
C SER A 128 10.87 8.88 7.45
N CYS A 129 9.66 8.34 7.40
CA CYS A 129 9.46 6.92 7.58
C CYS A 129 10.10 6.16 6.39
N PRO A 130 10.95 5.15 6.61
CA PRO A 130 11.40 4.27 5.56
C PRO A 130 10.23 3.62 4.82
N ILE A 131 10.41 3.28 3.54
CA ILE A 131 9.39 2.61 2.75
C ILE A 131 9.14 1.22 3.35
N THR A 132 7.86 0.91 3.57
CA THR A 132 7.41 -0.41 3.98
C THR A 132 7.03 -1.21 2.74
N GLU A 133 7.58 -2.39 2.58
CA GLU A 133 7.38 -3.27 1.42
C GLU A 133 6.34 -4.34 1.79
N ILE A 134 5.16 -4.27 1.20
CA ILE A 134 4.12 -5.29 1.33
C ILE A 134 4.08 -6.08 0.03
N GLY A 135 4.46 -7.34 0.09
CA GLY A 135 4.47 -8.25 -1.07
C GLY A 135 3.08 -8.46 -1.68
N PRO A 136 3.00 -9.09 -2.85
CA PRO A 136 1.71 -9.41 -3.47
C PRO A 136 0.93 -10.45 -2.65
N ASP A 137 -0.39 -10.48 -2.83
CA ASP A 137 -1.32 -11.43 -2.17
C ASP A 137 -1.27 -11.37 -0.63
N VAL A 138 -0.94 -10.21 -0.05
CA VAL A 138 -0.92 -10.03 1.40
C VAL A 138 -2.31 -9.63 1.89
N TRP A 139 -2.81 -10.35 2.90
CA TRP A 139 -4.00 -9.95 3.64
C TRP A 139 -3.62 -9.35 4.99
N ILE A 140 -4.09 -8.13 5.27
CA ILE A 140 -3.88 -7.43 6.53
C ILE A 140 -5.23 -7.26 7.22
N GLY A 141 -5.38 -7.94 8.36
CA GLY A 141 -6.60 -7.94 9.18
C GLY A 141 -6.84 -6.60 9.87
N GLN A 142 -8.09 -6.40 10.26
CA GLN A 142 -8.59 -5.16 10.86
C GLN A 142 -7.74 -4.69 12.05
N GLY A 143 -7.39 -3.40 12.04
CA GLY A 143 -6.70 -2.75 13.16
C GLY A 143 -5.26 -3.22 13.37
N ALA A 144 -4.66 -3.95 12.42
CA ALA A 144 -3.26 -4.32 12.51
C ALA A 144 -2.35 -3.09 12.38
N PHE A 145 -1.21 -3.14 13.06
CA PHE A 145 -0.15 -2.14 12.98
C PHE A 145 1.10 -2.77 12.36
N ILE A 146 1.67 -2.10 11.35
CA ILE A 146 2.93 -2.49 10.73
C ILE A 146 3.90 -1.30 10.82
N LYS A 147 5.03 -1.54 11.50
CA LYS A 147 6.09 -0.56 11.66
C LYS A 147 6.65 -0.15 10.29
N SER A 148 7.12 1.10 10.17
CA SER A 148 7.77 1.59 8.95
C SER A 148 9.06 0.83 8.63
N GLY A 149 9.37 0.70 7.33
CA GLY A 149 10.63 0.13 6.83
C GLY A 149 10.72 -1.38 6.90
N LEU A 150 9.62 -2.09 7.13
CA LEU A 150 9.59 -3.55 7.16
C LEU A 150 9.24 -4.14 5.80
N THR A 151 9.59 -5.41 5.62
CA THR A 151 9.14 -6.25 4.53
C THR A 151 8.14 -7.28 5.02
N VAL A 152 6.95 -7.31 4.41
CA VAL A 152 5.97 -8.38 4.58
C VAL A 152 5.96 -9.21 3.30
N GLY A 153 6.41 -10.45 3.38
CA GLY A 153 6.57 -11.34 2.23
C GLY A 153 5.25 -11.69 1.54
N ALA A 154 5.34 -12.04 0.25
CA ALA A 154 4.21 -12.42 -0.58
C ALA A 154 3.31 -13.46 0.07
N GLY A 155 2.01 -13.36 -0.14
CA GLY A 155 1.04 -14.34 0.34
C GLY A 155 0.84 -14.39 1.86
N SER A 156 1.45 -13.49 2.64
CA SER A 156 1.34 -13.49 4.10
C SER A 156 -0.02 -13.02 4.59
N ILE A 157 -0.41 -13.48 5.76
CA ILE A 157 -1.61 -13.06 6.47
C ILE A 157 -1.21 -12.40 7.78
N ILE A 158 -1.57 -11.13 7.95
CA ILE A 158 -1.42 -10.40 9.19
C ILE A 158 -2.77 -10.41 9.90
N GLY A 159 -2.87 -11.12 11.00
CA GLY A 159 -4.10 -11.26 11.77
C GLY A 159 -4.62 -9.92 12.29
N ALA A 160 -5.91 -9.85 12.57
CA ALA A 160 -6.52 -8.64 13.11
C ALA A 160 -5.83 -8.19 14.41
N ARG A 161 -5.60 -6.87 14.54
CA ARG A 161 -4.92 -6.24 15.68
C ARG A 161 -3.50 -6.77 15.96
N ALA A 162 -2.87 -7.43 15.01
CA ALA A 162 -1.46 -7.80 15.14
C ALA A 162 -0.56 -6.57 15.10
N VAL A 163 0.53 -6.59 15.89
CA VAL A 163 1.55 -5.55 15.93
C VAL A 163 2.83 -6.12 15.33
N VAL A 164 3.13 -5.72 14.09
CA VAL A 164 4.28 -6.22 13.33
C VAL A 164 5.42 -5.21 13.44
N ILE A 165 6.53 -5.63 14.05
CA ILE A 165 7.73 -4.81 14.28
C ILE A 165 9.01 -5.44 13.72
N ARG A 166 8.89 -6.53 12.95
CA ARG A 166 9.98 -7.24 12.27
C ARG A 166 9.47 -7.73 10.91
N ASP A 167 10.40 -8.02 10.02
CA ASP A 167 10.10 -8.61 8.72
C ASP A 167 9.31 -9.91 8.84
N VAL A 168 8.42 -10.14 7.90
CA VAL A 168 7.56 -11.32 7.83
C VAL A 168 7.94 -12.14 6.60
N PRO A 169 8.36 -13.40 6.76
CA PRO A 169 8.63 -14.28 5.64
C PRO A 169 7.39 -14.53 4.76
N PRO A 170 7.56 -14.84 3.46
CA PRO A 170 6.45 -15.15 2.58
C PRO A 170 5.53 -16.25 3.12
N TYR A 171 4.25 -16.16 2.80
CA TYR A 171 3.21 -17.13 3.16
C TYR A 171 3.10 -17.42 4.66
N SER A 172 3.55 -16.51 5.52
CA SER A 172 3.42 -16.61 6.98
C SER A 172 2.08 -16.11 7.47
N ILE A 173 1.51 -16.76 8.46
CA ILE A 173 0.37 -16.26 9.26
C ILE A 173 0.91 -15.66 10.55
N VAL A 174 0.72 -14.36 10.73
CA VAL A 174 1.22 -13.59 11.87
C VAL A 174 0.07 -13.14 12.76
N VAL A 175 0.24 -13.31 14.09
CA VAL A 175 -0.79 -12.94 15.08
C VAL A 175 -0.18 -12.23 16.29
N GLY A 176 -1.02 -11.50 17.03
CA GLY A 176 -0.64 -10.83 18.28
C GLY A 176 0.52 -9.84 18.09
N THR A 177 1.58 -9.95 18.85
CA THR A 177 2.76 -9.06 18.81
C THR A 177 3.80 -9.51 17.77
N GLY A 178 3.38 -9.85 16.56
CA GLY A 178 4.28 -10.24 15.47
C GLY A 178 4.74 -11.70 15.53
N ARG A 179 4.03 -12.57 16.26
CA ARG A 179 4.35 -14.00 16.34
C ARG A 179 3.91 -14.71 15.06
N ILE A 180 4.83 -15.35 14.36
CA ILE A 180 4.52 -16.27 13.26
C ILE A 180 3.84 -17.50 13.86
N LEU A 181 2.59 -17.74 13.47
CA LEU A 181 1.81 -18.88 13.93
C LEU A 181 2.20 -20.15 13.16
N ARG A 182 2.23 -20.05 11.83
CA ARG A 182 2.61 -21.10 10.88
C ARG A 182 2.72 -20.52 9.47
N LEU A 183 3.19 -21.29 8.53
CA LEU A 183 3.00 -21.03 7.11
C LEU A 183 1.55 -21.30 6.68
N ARG A 184 1.09 -20.68 5.61
CA ARG A 184 -0.22 -20.95 4.98
C ARG A 184 -0.28 -22.35 4.40
N PHE A 185 0.81 -22.78 3.78
CA PHE A 185 0.96 -24.02 3.05
C PHE A 185 2.27 -24.72 3.46
N PRO A 186 2.45 -26.03 3.17
CA PRO A 186 3.74 -26.70 3.28
C PRO A 186 4.83 -26.01 2.44
N GLU A 187 6.09 -26.08 2.89
CA GLU A 187 7.21 -25.41 2.22
C GLU A 187 7.32 -25.70 0.71
N PRO A 188 7.15 -26.96 0.21
CA PRO A 188 7.21 -27.22 -1.23
C PRO A 188 6.14 -26.49 -2.04
N VAL A 189 4.94 -26.30 -1.47
CA VAL A 189 3.87 -25.52 -2.09
C VAL A 189 4.22 -24.03 -2.11
N VAL A 190 4.82 -23.52 -1.02
CA VAL A 190 5.28 -22.11 -0.95
C VAL A 190 6.36 -21.86 -2.00
N GLU A 191 7.32 -22.77 -2.18
CA GLU A 191 8.37 -22.68 -3.19
C GLU A 191 7.78 -22.61 -4.60
N ARG A 192 6.81 -23.48 -4.93
CA ARG A 192 6.09 -23.45 -6.22
C ARG A 192 5.37 -22.12 -6.44
N LEU A 193 4.66 -21.62 -5.44
CA LEU A 193 3.94 -20.34 -5.50
C LEU A 193 4.89 -19.16 -5.75
N LEU A 194 6.04 -19.14 -5.08
CA LEU A 194 7.06 -18.10 -5.25
C LEU A 194 7.74 -18.19 -6.62
N ALA A 195 7.95 -19.39 -7.14
CA ALA A 195 8.52 -19.59 -8.49
C ALA A 195 7.51 -19.19 -9.58
N LEU A 196 6.26 -19.61 -9.46
CA LEU A 196 5.18 -19.31 -10.39
C LEU A 196 4.83 -17.82 -10.46
N GLN A 197 4.85 -17.13 -9.33
CA GLN A 197 4.43 -15.73 -9.20
C GLN A 197 3.08 -15.46 -9.87
N TRP A 198 2.05 -16.24 -9.54
CA TRP A 198 0.73 -16.19 -10.15
C TRP A 198 0.12 -14.78 -10.19
N TRP A 199 0.46 -13.91 -9.25
CA TRP A 199 0.03 -12.51 -9.19
C TRP A 199 0.53 -11.63 -10.36
N ARG A 200 1.40 -12.14 -11.21
CA ARG A 200 1.79 -11.48 -12.46
C ARG A 200 0.68 -11.51 -13.50
N TYR A 201 -0.26 -12.42 -13.36
CA TYR A 201 -1.35 -12.67 -14.31
C TYR A 201 -2.66 -12.07 -13.80
N SER A 202 -3.64 -11.89 -14.69
CA SER A 202 -5.00 -11.57 -14.28
C SER A 202 -5.65 -12.82 -13.68
N ILE A 203 -6.22 -12.70 -12.48
CA ILE A 203 -6.94 -13.80 -11.85
C ILE A 203 -8.11 -14.26 -12.73
N TYR A 204 -8.68 -13.39 -13.56
CA TYR A 204 -9.78 -13.70 -14.48
C TYR A 204 -9.35 -14.63 -15.61
N ASP A 205 -8.07 -14.66 -15.98
CA ASP A 205 -7.51 -15.59 -16.96
C ASP A 205 -7.19 -16.95 -16.33
N LEU A 206 -7.26 -17.05 -14.99
CA LEU A 206 -6.95 -18.23 -14.20
C LEU A 206 -8.20 -18.87 -13.56
N PHE A 207 -9.40 -18.37 -13.85
CA PHE A 207 -10.64 -18.77 -13.15
C PHE A 207 -11.09 -20.22 -13.40
N ASP A 208 -10.49 -20.93 -14.33
CA ASP A 208 -10.67 -22.36 -14.54
C ASP A 208 -9.82 -23.23 -13.60
N ALA A 209 -8.85 -22.63 -12.89
CA ALA A 209 -8.10 -23.31 -11.85
C ALA A 209 -8.95 -23.42 -10.55
N PRO A 210 -8.93 -24.58 -9.87
CA PRO A 210 -9.67 -24.78 -8.63
C PRO A 210 -8.95 -24.11 -7.45
N PHE A 211 -9.15 -22.81 -7.21
CA PHE A 211 -8.43 -22.02 -6.20
C PHE A 211 -8.57 -22.56 -4.76
N ASP A 212 -9.58 -23.35 -4.46
CA ASP A 212 -9.81 -24.02 -3.18
C ASP A 212 -8.98 -25.30 -2.98
N ARG A 213 -8.33 -25.81 -4.05
CA ARG A 213 -7.46 -26.99 -4.06
C ARG A 213 -6.07 -26.61 -4.57
N ILE A 214 -5.21 -26.17 -3.64
CA ILE A 214 -3.98 -25.45 -3.98
C ILE A 214 -3.04 -26.21 -4.94
N GLU A 215 -2.85 -27.51 -4.74
CA GLU A 215 -1.94 -28.30 -5.58
C GLU A 215 -2.48 -28.44 -7.01
N GLU A 216 -3.77 -28.77 -7.16
CA GLU A 216 -4.43 -28.84 -8.46
C GLU A 216 -4.46 -27.47 -9.16
N ALA A 217 -4.68 -26.38 -8.39
CA ALA A 217 -4.66 -25.03 -8.95
C ALA A 217 -3.26 -24.68 -9.48
N LEU A 218 -2.21 -25.04 -8.76
CA LEU A 218 -0.83 -24.86 -9.21
C LEU A 218 -0.54 -25.61 -10.50
N ASP A 219 -0.94 -26.88 -10.58
CA ASP A 219 -0.75 -27.72 -11.79
C ASP A 219 -1.41 -27.08 -13.03
N VAL A 220 -2.65 -26.60 -12.87
CA VAL A 220 -3.39 -25.93 -13.96
C VAL A 220 -2.70 -24.63 -14.37
N ILE A 221 -2.32 -23.77 -13.40
CA ILE A 221 -1.75 -22.46 -13.69
C ILE A 221 -0.35 -22.60 -14.29
N GLU A 222 0.49 -23.50 -13.75
CA GLU A 222 1.82 -23.79 -14.28
C GLU A 222 1.75 -24.29 -15.74
N ALA A 223 0.81 -25.18 -16.05
CA ALA A 223 0.58 -25.65 -17.42
C ALA A 223 0.16 -24.51 -18.37
N LYS A 224 -0.74 -23.61 -17.92
CA LYS A 224 -1.13 -22.43 -18.70
C LYS A 224 0.04 -21.48 -18.98
N VAL A 225 0.86 -21.24 -17.97
CA VAL A 225 2.04 -20.37 -18.10
C VAL A 225 3.06 -21.01 -19.03
N ALA A 226 3.35 -22.30 -18.87
CA ALA A 226 4.32 -23.02 -19.69
C ALA A 226 3.88 -23.12 -21.17
N SER A 227 2.59 -23.25 -21.43
CA SER A 227 2.04 -23.28 -22.81
C SER A 227 1.88 -21.90 -23.45
N GLY A 228 2.07 -20.81 -22.70
CA GLY A 228 1.79 -19.46 -23.18
C GLY A 228 0.30 -19.13 -23.33
N ALA A 229 -0.59 -19.93 -22.75
CA ALA A 229 -2.04 -19.70 -22.79
C ALA A 229 -2.47 -18.46 -21.99
N VAL A 230 -1.64 -17.98 -21.07
CA VAL A 230 -1.84 -16.74 -20.32
C VAL A 230 -0.61 -15.86 -20.41
N ALA A 231 -0.82 -14.55 -20.51
CA ALA A 231 0.23 -13.53 -20.52
C ALA A 231 0.23 -12.73 -19.21
N PRO A 232 1.37 -12.20 -18.79
CA PRO A 232 1.40 -11.29 -17.66
C PRO A 232 0.44 -10.11 -17.85
N TYR A 233 -0.32 -9.80 -16.81
CA TYR A 233 -1.27 -8.69 -16.82
C TYR A 233 -0.53 -7.36 -17.02
N ALA A 234 -0.92 -6.61 -18.04
CA ALA A 234 -0.45 -5.25 -18.33
C ALA A 234 -1.48 -4.25 -17.81
N GLY A 235 -1.33 -3.80 -16.56
CA GLY A 235 -2.19 -2.80 -15.95
C GLY A 235 -1.89 -1.39 -16.46
N VAL A 236 -2.83 -0.47 -16.23
CA VAL A 236 -2.62 0.95 -16.49
C VAL A 236 -1.90 1.56 -15.31
N GLU A 237 -0.69 2.05 -15.54
CA GLU A 237 0.08 2.79 -14.53
C GLU A 237 -0.38 4.25 -14.45
N ILE A 238 -0.59 4.72 -13.23
CA ILE A 238 -1.00 6.09 -12.92
C ILE A 238 0.12 6.71 -12.08
N LEU A 239 0.70 7.78 -12.60
CA LEU A 239 1.75 8.54 -11.95
C LEU A 239 1.17 9.78 -11.25
N PRO A 240 1.88 10.44 -10.32
CA PRO A 240 1.39 11.64 -9.64
C PRO A 240 0.92 12.75 -10.60
N ASP A 241 1.58 12.92 -11.73
CA ASP A 241 1.20 13.94 -12.73
C ASP A 241 -0.12 13.60 -13.46
N ASP A 242 -0.44 12.31 -13.63
CA ASP A 242 -1.74 11.90 -14.18
C ASP A 242 -2.90 12.32 -13.25
N LEU A 243 -2.68 12.32 -11.94
CA LEU A 243 -3.68 12.72 -10.94
C LEU A 243 -4.01 14.22 -11.02
N CYS A 244 -3.13 15.04 -11.59
CA CYS A 244 -3.34 16.48 -11.76
C CYS A 244 -4.27 16.83 -12.92
N ASN A 245 -4.60 15.86 -13.79
CA ASN A 245 -5.51 16.03 -14.91
C ASN A 245 -6.57 14.92 -14.94
N PRO A 246 -7.67 15.06 -14.18
CA PRO A 246 -8.70 14.02 -14.06
C PRO A 246 -9.30 13.57 -15.41
N ALA A 247 -9.51 14.49 -16.35
CA ALA A 247 -10.07 14.15 -17.65
C ALA A 247 -9.11 13.27 -18.49
N ALA A 248 -7.82 13.62 -18.51
CA ALA A 248 -6.81 12.80 -19.17
C ALA A 248 -6.64 11.43 -18.46
N LEU A 249 -6.70 11.41 -17.14
CA LEU A 249 -6.67 10.17 -16.38
C LEU A 249 -7.84 9.25 -16.74
N VAL A 250 -9.07 9.76 -16.81
CA VAL A 250 -10.25 8.99 -17.25
C VAL A 250 -10.04 8.40 -18.65
N ALA A 251 -9.46 9.16 -19.57
CA ALA A 251 -9.17 8.67 -20.93
C ALA A 251 -8.09 7.56 -20.95
N LYS A 252 -7.15 7.60 -20.02
CA LYS A 252 -6.06 6.61 -19.86
C LYS A 252 -6.56 5.30 -19.26
N LEU A 253 -7.57 5.33 -18.37
CA LEU A 253 -8.11 4.17 -17.71
C LEU A 253 -8.88 3.25 -18.67
N PRO A 254 -8.95 1.92 -18.40
CA PRO A 254 -9.68 0.98 -19.22
C PRO A 254 -11.14 1.42 -19.38
N THR A 255 -11.70 1.27 -20.55
CA THR A 255 -13.16 1.36 -20.73
C THR A 255 -13.77 0.16 -20.02
N ALA A 256 -14.69 0.42 -19.07
CA ALA A 256 -15.45 -0.66 -18.46
C ALA A 256 -16.13 -1.45 -19.60
N PRO A 257 -16.12 -2.80 -19.57
CA PRO A 257 -16.99 -3.57 -20.44
C PRO A 257 -18.40 -3.08 -20.16
N LEU A 258 -19.14 -2.75 -21.25
CA LEU A 258 -20.55 -2.36 -21.17
C LEU A 258 -21.24 -3.27 -20.19
N ALA A 259 -21.97 -2.68 -19.23
CA ALA A 259 -22.69 -3.41 -18.20
C ALA A 259 -23.38 -4.62 -18.84
N ARG A 260 -23.04 -5.82 -18.39
CA ARG A 260 -23.80 -6.99 -18.76
C ARG A 260 -25.21 -6.71 -18.27
N ALA A 261 -26.14 -6.56 -19.23
CA ALA A 261 -27.55 -6.46 -18.91
C ALA A 261 -27.90 -7.65 -18.01
N SER A 262 -28.38 -7.36 -16.82
CA SER A 262 -28.89 -8.30 -15.81
C SER A 262 -30.09 -9.06 -16.33
#